data_997d08ac8a5c5f6ca782fbc8470b70c3
#
_entry.id   997d08ac8a5c5f6ca782fbc8470b70c3
#
_cell.length_a   1.000
_cell.length_b   1.000
_cell.length_c   1.000
_cell.angle_alpha   90.00
_cell.angle_beta   90.00
_cell.angle_gamma   90.00
#
_symmetry.space_group_name_H-M   'P 1'
#
loop_
_entity.id
_entity.type
_entity.pdbx_description
1 polymer ?
#
loop_
_entity_poly.entity_id
_entity_poly.type
_entity_poly.pdbx_seq_one_letter_code
_entity_poly.pdbx_strand_id
1 'polypeptide(L)'
;EMDEHQNPYNTLDLRGKALDEALIDIDAFIDNVTEMGLGVVYIIHGHGTGVLKNGVRRHLRHLKAVASFRPGGKNEGGDGCTVATLKER
;
A
#
# COMPACT_ATOMS: atom_id res chain seq x y z
N GLU A 1 6.84 16.58 13.71
CA GLU A 1 7.92 15.76 13.14
C GLU A 1 7.35 14.68 12.24
N MET A 2 7.95 14.51 11.09
CA MET A 2 7.49 13.50 10.16
C MET A 2 7.81 12.11 10.70
N ASP A 3 6.85 11.21 10.59
CA ASP A 3 7.08 9.81 10.90
C ASP A 3 8.23 9.30 10.02
N GLU A 4 9.28 8.77 10.65
CA GLU A 4 10.43 8.26 9.91
C GLU A 4 10.08 7.07 9.04
N HIS A 5 8.95 6.40 9.32
CA HIS A 5 8.54 5.22 8.57
C HIS A 5 7.73 5.57 7.33
N GLN A 6 6.90 6.60 7.39
CA GLN A 6 6.02 6.96 6.28
C GLN A 6 6.51 8.25 5.61
N ASN A 7 6.75 8.19 4.29
CA ASN A 7 7.27 9.32 3.53
C ASN A 7 6.79 9.22 2.08
N PRO A 8 7.01 10.28 1.26
CA PRO A 8 6.52 10.27 -0.13
C PRO A 8 7.06 9.13 -1.00
N TYR A 9 8.22 8.59 -0.67
CA TYR A 9 8.82 7.53 -1.50
C TYR A 9 8.21 6.17 -1.23
N ASN A 10 7.67 5.92 -0.02
CA ASN A 10 7.11 4.63 0.34
C ASN A 10 5.59 4.68 0.51
N THR A 11 4.93 5.74 0.04
CA THR A 11 3.49 5.93 0.23
C THR A 11 2.80 6.13 -1.12
N LEU A 12 1.75 5.36 -1.35
CA LEU A 12 0.92 5.47 -2.54
C LEU A 12 -0.50 5.85 -2.11
N ASP A 13 -1.00 6.97 -2.63
CA ASP A 13 -2.34 7.45 -2.31
C ASP A 13 -3.29 7.12 -3.47
N LEU A 14 -4.26 6.25 -3.20
CA LEU A 14 -5.22 5.78 -4.20
C LEU A 14 -6.60 6.36 -4.00
N ARG A 15 -6.78 7.28 -3.06
CA ARG A 15 -8.11 7.83 -2.77
C ARG A 15 -8.71 8.46 -4.02
N GLY A 16 -9.98 8.14 -4.26
CA GLY A 16 -10.71 8.68 -5.40
C GLY A 16 -10.49 7.94 -6.71
N LYS A 17 -9.63 6.94 -6.75
CA LYS A 17 -9.40 6.18 -7.99
C LYS A 17 -10.38 5.03 -8.12
N ALA A 18 -10.67 4.66 -9.37
CA ALA A 18 -11.39 3.43 -9.64
C ALA A 18 -10.49 2.24 -9.32
N LEU A 19 -11.09 1.12 -8.94
CA LEU A 19 -10.32 -0.04 -8.50
C LEU A 19 -9.34 -0.55 -9.57
N ASP A 20 -9.78 -0.65 -10.82
CA ASP A 20 -8.93 -1.14 -11.90
C ASP A 20 -7.70 -0.25 -12.10
N GLU A 21 -7.88 1.07 -12.05
CA GLU A 21 -6.75 2.01 -12.13
C GLU A 21 -5.83 1.87 -10.92
N ALA A 22 -6.42 1.70 -9.73
CA ALA A 22 -5.66 1.57 -8.49
C ALA A 22 -4.75 0.34 -8.54
N LEU A 23 -5.24 -0.77 -9.07
CA LEU A 23 -4.45 -2.00 -9.14
C LEU A 23 -3.26 -1.86 -10.09
N ILE A 24 -3.43 -1.13 -11.20
CA ILE A 24 -2.33 -0.84 -12.11
C ILE A 24 -1.28 0.03 -11.40
N ASP A 25 -1.74 1.03 -10.65
CA ASP A 25 -0.84 1.91 -9.91
C ASP A 25 -0.07 1.14 -8.83
N ILE A 26 -0.72 0.19 -8.17
CA ILE A 26 -0.06 -0.65 -7.16
C ILE A 26 1.05 -1.45 -7.80
N ASP A 27 0.82 -2.07 -8.95
CA ASP A 27 1.83 -2.90 -9.61
C ASP A 27 3.07 -2.06 -9.94
N ALA A 28 2.88 -0.88 -10.50
CA ALA A 28 3.98 0.02 -10.82
C ALA A 28 4.70 0.49 -9.55
N PHE A 29 3.94 0.81 -8.51
CA PHE A 29 4.49 1.26 -7.24
C PHE A 29 5.34 0.17 -6.57
N ILE A 30 4.82 -1.06 -6.52
CA ILE A 30 5.52 -2.18 -5.90
C ILE A 30 6.82 -2.49 -6.65
N ASP A 31 6.79 -2.44 -7.99
CA ASP A 31 8.01 -2.61 -8.78
C ASP A 31 9.04 -1.55 -8.44
N ASN A 32 8.60 -0.30 -8.32
CA ASN A 32 9.49 0.82 -8.04
C ASN A 32 10.11 0.72 -6.64
N VAL A 33 9.30 0.46 -5.62
CA VAL A 33 9.81 0.40 -4.24
C VAL A 33 10.68 -0.84 -4.03
N THR A 34 10.40 -1.92 -4.76
CA THR A 34 11.26 -3.11 -4.74
C THR A 34 12.63 -2.78 -5.30
N GLU A 35 12.68 -2.04 -6.43
CA GLU A 35 13.94 -1.57 -7.02
C GLU A 35 14.72 -0.70 -6.05
N MET A 36 14.00 0.12 -5.28
CA MET A 36 14.63 1.01 -4.30
C MET A 36 15.11 0.27 -3.05
N GLY A 37 14.74 -0.99 -2.89
CA GLY A 37 15.12 -1.78 -1.72
C GLY A 37 14.33 -1.46 -0.47
N LEU A 38 13.13 -0.89 -0.61
CA LEU A 38 12.31 -0.56 0.56
C LEU A 38 11.66 -1.81 1.13
N GLY A 39 11.60 -1.89 2.46
CA GLY A 39 11.03 -3.05 3.12
C GLY A 39 9.58 -2.92 3.53
N VAL A 40 9.12 -1.70 3.76
CA VAL A 40 7.75 -1.43 4.22
C VAL A 40 7.18 -0.28 3.41
N VAL A 41 5.94 -0.43 2.94
CA VAL A 41 5.27 0.60 2.15
C VAL A 41 3.85 0.80 2.66
N TYR A 42 3.29 1.97 2.34
CA TYR A 42 1.97 2.41 2.82
C TYR A 42 1.08 2.70 1.64
N ILE A 43 -0.11 2.10 1.63
CA ILE A 43 -1.08 2.29 0.55
C ILE A 43 -2.34 2.89 1.15
N ILE A 44 -2.64 4.12 0.77
CA ILE A 44 -3.78 4.86 1.29
C ILE A 44 -4.93 4.70 0.31
N HIS A 45 -5.96 3.99 0.71
CA HIS A 45 -7.15 3.77 -0.12
C HIS A 45 -8.37 4.48 0.43
N GLY A 46 -8.27 4.94 1.68
CA GLY A 46 -9.40 5.60 2.35
C GLY A 46 -10.35 4.60 2.95
N HIS A 47 -11.38 5.12 3.60
CA HIS A 47 -12.37 4.27 4.28
C HIS A 47 -13.52 3.92 3.33
N GLY A 48 -14.18 4.89 2.74
CA GLY A 48 -15.22 4.71 1.72
C GLY A 48 -16.17 3.55 1.96
N THR A 49 -16.58 2.89 0.89
CA THR A 49 -17.47 1.73 0.92
C THR A 49 -16.72 0.42 1.19
N GLY A 50 -15.40 0.45 1.16
CA GLY A 50 -14.58 -0.75 1.28
C GLY A 50 -14.25 -1.43 -0.03
N VAL A 51 -14.80 -0.98 -1.13
CA VAL A 51 -14.51 -1.58 -2.45
C VAL A 51 -13.03 -1.47 -2.77
N LEU A 52 -12.46 -0.28 -2.61
CA LEU A 52 -11.05 -0.05 -2.90
C LEU A 52 -10.17 -0.79 -1.90
N LYS A 53 -10.46 -0.66 -0.61
CA LYS A 53 -9.71 -1.34 0.44
C LYS A 53 -9.66 -2.85 0.21
N ASN A 54 -10.82 -3.47 0.01
CA ASN A 54 -10.91 -4.92 -0.15
C ASN A 54 -10.24 -5.38 -1.44
N GLY A 55 -10.41 -4.65 -2.52
CA GLY A 55 -9.77 -4.98 -3.80
C GLY A 55 -8.25 -4.87 -3.72
N VAL A 56 -7.75 -3.82 -3.06
CA VAL A 56 -6.31 -3.64 -2.84
C VAL A 56 -5.73 -4.80 -2.04
N ARG A 57 -6.37 -5.16 -0.92
CA ARG A 57 -5.86 -6.23 -0.06
C ARG A 57 -5.90 -7.58 -0.74
N ARG A 58 -6.93 -7.84 -1.54
CA ARG A 58 -7.01 -9.07 -2.33
C ARG A 58 -5.86 -9.13 -3.34
N HIS A 59 -5.60 -8.02 -4.01
CA HIS A 59 -4.52 -7.93 -4.99
C HIS A 59 -3.15 -8.17 -4.36
N LEU A 60 -2.90 -7.56 -3.20
CA LEU A 60 -1.62 -7.71 -2.49
C LEU A 60 -1.32 -9.17 -2.13
N ARG A 61 -2.36 -9.96 -1.83
CA ARG A 61 -2.16 -11.37 -1.50
C ARG A 61 -1.54 -12.16 -2.65
N HIS A 62 -1.75 -11.70 -3.87
CA HIS A 62 -1.26 -12.41 -5.06
C HIS A 62 0.05 -11.86 -5.61
N LEU A 63 0.59 -10.81 -5.03
CA LEU A 63 1.85 -10.24 -5.49
C LEU A 63 3.03 -10.93 -4.83
N LYS A 64 3.94 -11.47 -5.64
CA LYS A 64 5.10 -12.20 -5.14
C LYS A 64 5.98 -11.35 -4.25
N ALA A 65 6.12 -10.06 -4.57
CA ALA A 65 7.00 -9.17 -3.83
C ALA A 65 6.48 -8.85 -2.42
N VAL A 66 5.20 -9.10 -2.14
CA VAL A 66 4.59 -8.77 -0.85
C VAL A 66 4.65 -9.98 0.07
N ALA A 67 5.34 -9.82 1.21
CA ALA A 67 5.43 -10.88 2.21
C ALA A 67 4.18 -10.93 3.08
N SER A 68 3.70 -9.77 3.50
CA SER A 68 2.53 -9.67 4.37
C SER A 68 1.97 -8.25 4.31
N PHE A 69 0.77 -8.07 4.80
CA PHE A 69 0.20 -6.73 4.95
C PHE A 69 -0.76 -6.71 6.13
N ARG A 70 -1.05 -5.52 6.61
CA ARG A 70 -1.96 -5.30 7.73
C ARG A 70 -2.66 -3.96 7.58
N PRO A 71 -3.79 -3.75 8.27
CA PRO A 71 -4.38 -2.40 8.35
C PRO A 71 -3.41 -1.45 9.03
N GLY A 72 -3.49 -0.18 8.70
CA GLY A 72 -2.71 0.84 9.36
C GLY A 72 -3.07 0.98 10.82
N GLY A 73 -2.09 1.36 11.62
CA GLY A 73 -2.32 1.67 13.01
C GLY A 73 -2.81 3.10 13.17
N LYS A 74 -2.96 3.52 14.42
CA LYS A 74 -3.50 4.84 14.77
C LYS A 74 -2.76 5.99 14.09
N ASN A 75 -1.44 5.89 14.01
CA ASN A 75 -0.61 6.95 13.42
C ASN A 75 -0.27 6.70 11.96
N GLU A 76 -0.93 5.74 11.34
CA GLU A 76 -0.66 5.34 9.95
C GLU A 76 -1.87 5.50 9.04
N GLY A 77 -2.89 6.18 9.52
CA GLY A 77 -4.12 6.35 8.75
C GLY A 77 -5.20 5.32 9.07
N GLY A 78 -4.97 4.48 10.06
CA GLY A 78 -5.96 3.50 10.50
C GLY A 78 -6.35 2.54 9.40
N ASP A 79 -7.60 2.14 9.37
CA ASP A 79 -8.12 1.19 8.39
C ASP A 79 -8.27 1.78 6.99
N GLY A 80 -8.04 3.08 6.83
CA GLY A 80 -7.97 3.73 5.51
C GLY A 80 -6.62 3.55 4.85
N CYS A 81 -5.69 2.86 5.48
CA CYS A 81 -4.37 2.58 4.96
C CYS A 81 -4.05 1.09 5.12
N THR A 82 -3.31 0.54 4.18
CA THR A 82 -2.78 -0.82 4.28
C THR A 82 -1.26 -0.71 4.27
N VAL A 83 -0.63 -1.31 5.28
CA VAL A 83 0.83 -1.34 5.41
C VAL A 83 1.32 -2.69 4.92
N ALA A 84 2.17 -2.68 3.90
CA ALA A 84 2.66 -3.90 3.29
C ALA A 84 4.15 -4.05 3.55
N THR A 85 4.55 -5.27 3.92
CA THR A 85 5.95 -5.62 4.09
C THR A 85 6.40 -6.39 2.86
N LEU A 86 7.48 -5.94 2.24
CA LEU A 86 7.99 -6.55 1.03
C LEU A 86 9.01 -7.64 1.37
N LYS A 87 9.08 -8.65 0.52
CA LYS A 87 10.06 -9.73 0.67
C LYS A 87 11.45 -9.18 0.43
N GLU A 88 12.41 -9.74 1.15
CA GLU A 88 13.82 -9.41 0.89
C GLU A 88 14.24 -10.00 -0.46
N ARG A 89 15.13 -9.27 -1.11
CA ARG A 89 15.63 -9.67 -2.43
C ARG A 89 16.71 -10.73 -2.30
#